data_d844e0e3b7942ef7d98e398f3cf9d559
#
_entry.id   d844e0e3b7942ef7d98e398f3cf9d559
#
_cell.length_a   1.000
_cell.length_b   1.000
_cell.length_c   1.000
_cell.angle_alpha   90.00
_cell.angle_beta   90.00
_cell.angle_gamma   90.00
#
_symmetry.space_group_name_H-M   'P 1'
#
loop_
_entity.id
_entity.type
_entity.pdbx_description
1 polymer ?
#
loop_
_entity_poly.entity_id
_entity_poly.type
_entity_poly.pdbx_seq_one_letter_code
_entity_poly.pdbx_strand_id
1 'polypeptide(L)'
;MSMDEKQTILIVDDSLLICEQIKTALKEESIIICEAHSGTEAQEQLRQCQPDLILLDVVLPDADGYELYQTLQDIDHKNAVIIFLTSRSSDEDVVKGFSMGACDYIKKPFVKKELQSRIRAHLIQKKQRDDLDRQNRELRNNMEKLNYMAYRDGLTGLYNRRY
;
A
#
# COMPACT_ATOMS: atom_id res chain seq x y z
N MET A 1 17.56 15.96 4.94
CA MET A 1 16.12 16.28 5.01
C MET A 1 15.39 15.44 4.00
N SER A 2 14.64 14.48 4.47
CA SER A 2 13.69 13.80 3.61
C SER A 2 12.61 14.81 3.23
N MET A 3 12.55 15.20 1.97
CA MET A 3 11.30 15.75 1.48
C MET A 3 10.22 14.72 1.82
N ASP A 4 9.22 15.13 2.56
CA ASP A 4 8.07 14.27 2.82
C ASP A 4 7.47 13.91 1.47
N GLU A 5 7.82 12.75 0.96
CA GLU A 5 7.18 12.21 -0.22
C GLU A 5 5.71 12.06 0.11
N LYS A 6 4.88 12.71 -0.68
CA LYS A 6 3.43 12.59 -0.52
C LYS A 6 3.01 11.16 -0.74
N GLN A 7 2.25 10.63 0.18
CA GLN A 7 1.67 9.30 0.03
C GLN A 7 0.54 9.35 -1.01
N THR A 8 0.36 8.26 -1.72
CA THR A 8 -0.60 8.14 -2.82
C THR A 8 -1.67 7.12 -2.45
N ILE A 9 -2.92 7.48 -2.69
CA ILE A 9 -4.08 6.60 -2.52
C ILE A 9 -4.73 6.36 -3.88
N LEU A 10 -5.01 5.10 -4.19
CA LEU A 10 -5.82 4.71 -5.32
C LEU A 10 -7.22 4.36 -4.84
N ILE A 11 -8.23 5.05 -5.37
CA ILE A 11 -9.64 4.75 -5.11
C ILE A 11 -10.17 3.91 -6.28
N VAL A 12 -10.67 2.72 -5.99
CA VAL A 12 -11.27 1.82 -6.97
C VAL A 12 -12.74 1.66 -6.65
N ASP A 13 -13.58 2.45 -7.28
CA ASP A 13 -15.03 2.46 -7.09
C ASP A 13 -15.69 3.03 -8.35
N ASP A 14 -16.74 2.38 -8.84
CA ASP A 14 -17.48 2.83 -10.02
C ASP A 14 -18.43 3.99 -9.72
N SER A 15 -18.70 4.29 -8.45
CA SER A 15 -19.53 5.41 -8.03
C SER A 15 -18.71 6.70 -7.98
N LEU A 16 -19.01 7.62 -8.88
CA LEU A 16 -18.39 8.96 -8.88
C LEU A 16 -18.68 9.72 -7.59
N LEU A 17 -19.87 9.51 -7.00
CA LEU A 17 -20.25 10.15 -5.75
C LEU A 17 -19.34 9.69 -4.59
N ILE A 18 -19.09 8.41 -4.48
CA ILE A 18 -18.19 7.86 -3.47
C ILE A 18 -16.76 8.41 -3.64
N CYS A 19 -16.26 8.44 -4.86
CA CYS A 19 -14.95 9.00 -5.16
C CYS A 19 -14.87 10.48 -4.73
N GLU A 20 -15.88 11.25 -5.03
CA GLU A 20 -15.95 12.67 -4.61
C GLU A 20 -16.04 12.84 -3.10
N GLN A 21 -16.79 12.00 -2.43
CA GLN A 21 -16.88 12.01 -0.96
C GLN A 21 -15.53 11.71 -0.31
N ILE A 22 -14.81 10.73 -0.84
CA ILE A 22 -13.47 10.37 -0.35
C ILE A 22 -12.48 11.51 -0.61
N LYS A 23 -12.47 12.05 -1.81
CA LYS A 23 -11.60 13.20 -2.15
C LYS A 23 -11.87 14.40 -1.24
N THR A 24 -13.13 14.70 -0.99
CA THR A 24 -13.52 15.79 -0.10
C THR A 24 -13.07 15.53 1.34
N ALA A 25 -13.22 14.29 1.81
CA ALA A 25 -12.79 13.90 3.16
C ALA A 25 -11.28 14.02 3.35
N LEU A 26 -10.49 13.82 2.30
CA LEU A 26 -9.03 13.83 2.36
C LEU A 26 -8.42 15.13 1.82
N LYS A 27 -9.23 16.12 1.51
CA LYS A 27 -8.79 17.36 0.86
C LYS A 27 -7.71 18.11 1.64
N GLU A 28 -7.77 18.07 2.95
CA GLU A 28 -6.81 18.78 3.83
C GLU A 28 -5.53 17.98 4.08
N GLU A 29 -5.52 16.74 3.68
CA GLU A 29 -4.35 15.88 3.84
C GLU A 29 -3.38 16.07 2.66
N SER A 30 -2.09 15.96 2.94
CA SER A 30 -1.06 16.04 1.92
C SER A 30 -0.92 14.69 1.19
N ILE A 31 -1.95 14.30 0.43
CA ILE A 31 -2.08 13.01 -0.22
C ILE A 31 -2.36 13.21 -1.71
N ILE A 32 -1.75 12.38 -2.54
CA ILE A 32 -2.06 12.30 -3.97
C ILE A 32 -3.15 11.25 -4.14
N ILE A 33 -4.23 11.59 -4.86
CA ILE A 33 -5.35 10.68 -5.09
C ILE A 33 -5.43 10.33 -6.57
N CYS A 34 -5.43 9.03 -6.86
CA CYS A 34 -5.69 8.46 -8.17
C CYS A 34 -7.03 7.72 -8.12
N GLU A 35 -7.73 7.65 -9.23
CA GLU A 35 -9.04 7.01 -9.33
C GLU A 35 -9.05 5.95 -10.41
N ALA A 36 -9.79 4.88 -10.16
CA ALA A 36 -10.17 3.88 -11.14
C ALA A 36 -11.64 3.50 -10.91
N HIS A 37 -12.39 3.35 -11.98
CA HIS A 37 -13.83 3.08 -11.91
C HIS A 37 -14.20 1.67 -12.35
N SER A 38 -13.20 0.85 -12.63
CA SER A 38 -13.35 -0.54 -13.02
C SER A 38 -12.12 -1.36 -12.61
N GLY A 39 -12.21 -2.67 -12.68
CA GLY A 39 -11.06 -3.54 -12.41
C GLY A 39 -9.93 -3.35 -13.41
N THR A 40 -10.24 -3.16 -14.67
CA THR A 40 -9.26 -2.90 -15.73
C THR A 40 -8.52 -1.59 -15.49
N GLU A 41 -9.25 -0.52 -15.19
CA GLU A 41 -8.65 0.78 -14.83
C GLU A 41 -7.79 0.68 -13.59
N ALA A 42 -8.21 -0.11 -12.60
CA ALA A 42 -7.46 -0.30 -11.36
C ALA A 42 -6.08 -0.88 -11.62
N GLN A 43 -5.99 -1.89 -12.47
CA GLN A 43 -4.71 -2.50 -12.83
C GLN A 43 -3.79 -1.51 -13.54
N GLU A 44 -4.34 -0.72 -14.45
CA GLU A 44 -3.59 0.29 -15.17
C GLU A 44 -3.11 1.42 -14.25
N GLN A 45 -3.98 1.94 -13.42
CA GLN A 45 -3.65 2.99 -12.45
C GLN A 45 -2.63 2.52 -11.41
N LEU A 46 -2.71 1.27 -10.98
CA LEU A 46 -1.76 0.69 -10.04
C LEU A 46 -0.32 0.77 -10.59
N ARG A 47 -0.15 0.47 -11.86
CA ARG A 47 1.16 0.53 -12.51
C ARG A 47 1.68 1.96 -12.64
N GLN A 48 0.78 2.91 -12.90
CA GLN A 48 1.14 4.31 -13.13
C GLN A 48 1.40 5.07 -11.83
N CYS A 49 0.53 4.95 -10.84
CA CYS A 49 0.61 5.78 -9.65
C CYS A 49 1.33 5.15 -8.46
N GLN A 50 1.53 3.86 -8.46
CA GLN A 50 2.20 3.11 -7.39
C GLN A 50 1.73 3.53 -5.99
N PRO A 51 0.46 3.24 -5.64
CA PRO A 51 -0.13 3.75 -4.42
C PRO A 51 0.44 3.13 -3.16
N ASP A 52 0.36 3.86 -2.07
CA ASP A 52 0.65 3.37 -0.72
C ASP A 52 -0.55 2.66 -0.11
N LEU A 53 -1.75 3.08 -0.51
CA LEU A 53 -3.00 2.53 -0.03
C LEU A 53 -4.01 2.47 -1.16
N ILE A 54 -4.78 1.39 -1.19
CA ILE A 54 -5.86 1.17 -2.16
C ILE A 54 -7.18 1.03 -1.40
N LEU A 55 -8.16 1.86 -1.76
CA LEU A 55 -9.55 1.70 -1.34
C LEU A 55 -10.27 0.95 -2.45
N LEU A 56 -10.70 -0.27 -2.17
CA LEU A 56 -11.21 -1.20 -3.17
C LEU A 56 -12.67 -1.56 -2.90
N ASP A 57 -13.56 -1.18 -3.81
CA ASP A 57 -14.95 -1.60 -3.77
C ASP A 57 -15.07 -3.11 -4.04
N VAL A 58 -15.89 -3.77 -3.25
CA VAL A 58 -16.16 -5.20 -3.41
C VAL A 58 -16.94 -5.49 -4.70
N VAL A 59 -17.80 -4.58 -5.13
CA VAL A 59 -18.65 -4.74 -6.32
C VAL A 59 -18.24 -3.74 -7.39
N LEU A 60 -17.65 -4.24 -8.48
CA LEU A 60 -17.27 -3.46 -9.64
C LEU A 60 -18.01 -3.94 -10.89
N PRO A 61 -18.13 -3.09 -11.94
CA PRO A 61 -18.90 -3.46 -13.13
C PRO A 61 -18.31 -4.63 -13.93
N ASP A 62 -17.00 -4.81 -13.88
CA ASP A 62 -16.27 -5.81 -14.67
C ASP A 62 -15.55 -6.86 -13.83
N ALA A 63 -15.60 -6.74 -12.51
CA ALA A 63 -14.87 -7.65 -11.63
C ALA A 63 -15.48 -7.71 -10.23
N ASP A 64 -15.27 -8.84 -9.56
CA ASP A 64 -15.47 -8.95 -8.11
C ASP A 64 -14.24 -8.36 -7.43
N GLY A 65 -14.45 -7.52 -6.41
CA GLY A 65 -13.36 -6.87 -5.69
C GLY A 65 -12.43 -7.86 -4.99
N TYR A 66 -12.93 -9.00 -4.55
CA TYR A 66 -12.10 -10.03 -3.93
C TYR A 66 -11.17 -10.71 -4.94
N GLU A 67 -11.66 -10.97 -6.15
CA GLU A 67 -10.82 -11.50 -7.23
C GLU A 67 -9.80 -10.46 -7.67
N LEU A 68 -10.23 -9.22 -7.80
CA LEU A 68 -9.34 -8.11 -8.16
C LEU A 68 -8.23 -7.91 -7.12
N TYR A 69 -8.52 -8.10 -5.85
CA TYR A 69 -7.54 -8.04 -4.77
C TYR A 69 -6.32 -8.93 -5.06
N GLN A 70 -6.54 -10.17 -5.45
CA GLN A 70 -5.46 -11.09 -5.79
C GLN A 70 -4.65 -10.59 -6.98
N THR A 71 -5.34 -10.14 -8.02
CA THR A 71 -4.68 -9.60 -9.23
C THR A 71 -3.84 -8.38 -8.91
N LEU A 72 -4.36 -7.46 -8.08
CA LEU A 72 -3.64 -6.27 -7.69
C LEU A 72 -2.41 -6.59 -6.84
N GLN A 73 -2.50 -7.57 -5.95
CA GLN A 73 -1.33 -8.01 -5.18
C GLN A 73 -0.21 -8.55 -6.06
N ASP A 74 -0.56 -9.29 -7.10
CA ASP A 74 0.41 -9.87 -8.02
C ASP A 74 1.13 -8.79 -8.85
N ILE A 75 0.45 -7.70 -9.14
CA ILE A 75 1.00 -6.57 -9.92
C ILE A 75 1.75 -5.58 -9.04
N ASP A 76 1.35 -5.46 -7.78
CA ASP A 76 1.85 -4.43 -6.87
C ASP A 76 3.26 -4.74 -6.38
N HIS A 77 4.18 -3.85 -6.66
CA HIS A 77 5.58 -3.95 -6.21
C HIS A 77 5.87 -3.13 -4.96
N LYS A 78 4.91 -2.35 -4.48
CA LYS A 78 5.08 -1.43 -3.35
C LYS A 78 4.41 -1.91 -2.06
N ASN A 79 3.76 -3.05 -2.08
CA ASN A 79 3.02 -3.61 -0.94
C ASN A 79 1.98 -2.64 -0.37
N ALA A 80 1.14 -2.08 -1.23
CA ALA A 80 0.08 -1.18 -0.84
C ALA A 80 -0.85 -1.81 0.19
N VAL A 81 -1.28 -1.02 1.16
CA VAL A 81 -2.33 -1.41 2.09
C VAL A 81 -3.65 -1.44 1.35
N ILE A 82 -4.40 -2.53 1.42
CA ILE A 82 -5.71 -2.64 0.77
C ILE A 82 -6.80 -2.63 1.82
N ILE A 83 -7.71 -1.67 1.68
CA ILE A 83 -8.91 -1.53 2.50
C ILE A 83 -10.12 -1.73 1.61
N PHE A 84 -11.00 -2.66 1.96
CA PHE A 84 -12.24 -2.84 1.21
C PHE A 84 -13.28 -1.80 1.57
N LEU A 85 -13.94 -1.25 0.55
CA LEU A 85 -15.16 -0.45 0.69
C LEU A 85 -16.34 -1.33 0.34
N THR A 86 -17.34 -1.42 1.21
CA THR A 86 -18.47 -2.32 0.94
C THR A 86 -19.78 -1.81 1.52
N SER A 87 -20.84 -1.95 0.74
CA SER A 87 -22.21 -1.84 1.21
C SER A 87 -22.75 -3.18 1.74
N ARG A 88 -22.01 -4.28 1.48
CA ARG A 88 -22.35 -5.60 1.99
C ARG A 88 -21.89 -5.71 3.44
N SER A 89 -22.82 -6.04 4.32
CA SER A 89 -22.56 -6.09 5.76
C SER A 89 -22.67 -7.50 6.33
N SER A 90 -22.63 -8.54 5.50
CA SER A 90 -22.65 -9.90 6.01
C SER A 90 -21.32 -10.23 6.69
N ASP A 91 -21.39 -10.89 7.84
CA ASP A 91 -20.19 -11.35 8.55
C ASP A 91 -19.31 -12.24 7.71
N GLU A 92 -19.92 -13.03 6.80
CA GLU A 92 -19.20 -13.90 5.86
C GLU A 92 -18.31 -13.11 4.91
N ASP A 93 -18.79 -11.98 4.36
CA ASP A 93 -18.02 -11.13 3.47
C ASP A 93 -16.84 -10.48 4.19
N VAL A 94 -17.05 -10.05 5.43
CA VAL A 94 -15.99 -9.47 6.27
C VAL A 94 -14.90 -10.51 6.56
N VAL A 95 -15.30 -11.72 6.96
CA VAL A 95 -14.37 -12.83 7.22
C VAL A 95 -13.59 -13.20 5.96
N LYS A 96 -14.26 -13.24 4.81
CA LYS A 96 -13.62 -13.52 3.52
C LYS A 96 -12.53 -12.50 3.21
N GLY A 97 -12.82 -11.21 3.37
CA GLY A 97 -11.85 -10.15 3.13
C GLY A 97 -10.62 -10.26 4.03
N PHE A 98 -10.82 -10.46 5.32
CA PHE A 98 -9.71 -10.64 6.27
C PHE A 98 -8.91 -11.91 6.02
N SER A 99 -9.57 -13.01 5.64
CA SER A 99 -8.88 -14.26 5.33
C SER A 99 -7.99 -14.16 4.09
N MET A 100 -8.28 -13.23 3.19
CA MET A 100 -7.45 -12.92 2.02
C MET A 100 -6.24 -12.04 2.33
N GLY A 101 -6.17 -11.48 3.54
CA GLY A 101 -5.07 -10.61 3.97
C GLY A 101 -5.34 -9.12 3.84
N ALA A 102 -6.60 -8.71 3.62
CA ALA A 102 -6.97 -7.31 3.66
C ALA A 102 -6.71 -6.70 5.04
N CYS A 103 -6.24 -5.46 5.06
CA CYS A 103 -5.87 -4.80 6.30
C CYS A 103 -7.06 -4.26 7.07
N ASP A 104 -8.14 -3.90 6.38
CA ASP A 104 -9.31 -3.28 7.01
C ASP A 104 -10.52 -3.30 6.08
N TYR A 105 -11.64 -2.87 6.61
CA TYR A 105 -12.93 -2.79 5.97
C TYR A 105 -13.58 -1.45 6.31
N ILE A 106 -14.11 -0.76 5.32
CA ILE A 106 -14.92 0.45 5.53
C ILE A 106 -16.31 0.20 4.95
N LYS A 107 -17.32 0.29 5.80
CA LYS A 107 -18.71 0.07 5.42
C LYS A 107 -19.31 1.32 4.81
N LYS A 108 -20.02 1.18 3.70
CA LYS A 108 -20.81 2.24 3.09
C LYS A 108 -22.24 2.24 3.66
N PRO A 109 -22.85 3.37 3.96
CA PRO A 109 -22.27 4.72 3.95
C PRO A 109 -21.29 4.92 5.11
N PHE A 110 -20.21 5.64 4.86
CA PHE A 110 -19.20 5.92 5.88
C PHE A 110 -19.31 7.36 6.42
N VAL A 111 -18.83 7.53 7.64
CA VAL A 111 -18.68 8.85 8.27
C VAL A 111 -17.30 9.38 7.92
N LYS A 112 -17.21 10.66 7.56
CA LYS A 112 -15.96 11.32 7.19
C LYS A 112 -14.84 11.08 8.21
N LYS A 113 -15.12 11.24 9.48
CA LYS A 113 -14.14 11.06 10.56
C LYS A 113 -13.62 9.62 10.66
N GLU A 114 -14.49 8.63 10.47
CA GLU A 114 -14.11 7.23 10.47
C GLU A 114 -13.18 6.92 9.30
N LEU A 115 -13.54 7.37 8.10
CA LEU A 115 -12.72 7.21 6.90
C LEU A 115 -11.35 7.82 7.09
N GLN A 116 -11.29 9.07 7.55
CA GLN A 116 -10.03 9.78 7.79
C GLN A 116 -9.15 9.05 8.82
N SER A 117 -9.74 8.61 9.92
CA SER A 117 -9.00 7.93 11.00
C SER A 117 -8.39 6.62 10.54
N ARG A 118 -9.16 5.81 9.82
CA ARG A 118 -8.67 4.53 9.30
C ARG A 118 -7.58 4.72 8.27
N ILE A 119 -7.77 5.63 7.33
CA ILE A 119 -6.78 5.92 6.30
C ILE A 119 -5.49 6.45 6.91
N ARG A 120 -5.57 7.42 7.82
CA ARG A 120 -4.38 7.94 8.51
C ARG A 120 -3.60 6.87 9.24
N ALA A 121 -4.30 6.05 10.02
CA ALA A 121 -3.65 4.99 10.78
C ALA A 121 -2.87 4.04 9.88
N HIS A 122 -3.47 3.62 8.78
CA HIS A 122 -2.82 2.71 7.84
C HIS A 122 -1.68 3.36 7.07
N LEU A 123 -1.81 4.63 6.68
CA LEU A 123 -0.75 5.36 6.00
C LEU A 123 0.46 5.59 6.91
N ILE A 124 0.23 5.90 8.18
CA ILE A 124 1.31 6.05 9.16
C ILE A 124 2.05 4.73 9.34
N GLN A 125 1.34 3.63 9.52
CA GLN A 125 1.93 2.29 9.63
C GLN A 125 2.71 1.90 8.39
N LYS A 126 2.15 2.19 7.21
CA LYS A 126 2.82 1.92 5.93
C LYS A 126 4.13 2.66 5.81
N LYS A 127 4.13 3.95 6.16
CA LYS A 127 5.33 4.78 6.13
C LYS A 127 6.40 4.25 7.09
N GLN A 128 6.02 3.89 8.30
CA GLN A 128 6.93 3.33 9.30
C GLN A 128 7.56 2.02 8.81
N ARG A 129 6.76 1.14 8.22
CA ARG A 129 7.22 -0.13 7.66
C ARG A 129 8.20 0.08 6.51
N ASP A 130 7.87 0.99 5.59
CA ASP A 130 8.73 1.30 4.45
C ASP A 130 10.06 1.92 4.89
N ASP A 131 10.04 2.79 5.89
CA ASP A 131 11.24 3.38 6.47
C ASP A 131 12.14 2.32 7.13
N LEU A 132 11.55 1.38 7.87
CA LEU A 132 12.28 0.27 8.47
C LEU A 132 12.91 -0.64 7.41
N ASP A 133 12.17 -0.99 6.38
CA ASP A 133 12.66 -1.82 5.29
C ASP A 133 13.83 -1.15 4.56
N ARG A 134 13.75 0.16 4.36
CA ARG A 134 14.83 0.95 3.76
C ARG A 134 16.05 0.95 4.64
N GLN A 135 15.91 1.21 5.94
CA GLN A 135 17.02 1.17 6.90
C GLN A 135 17.68 -0.18 6.96
N ASN A 136 16.90 -1.26 6.96
CA ASN A 136 17.43 -2.63 6.94
C ASN A 136 18.21 -2.92 5.67
N ARG A 137 17.75 -2.46 4.52
CA ARG A 137 18.48 -2.61 3.25
C ARG A 137 19.80 -1.85 3.26
N GLU A 138 19.82 -0.63 3.77
CA GLU A 138 21.03 0.17 3.90
C GLU A 138 22.04 -0.50 4.83
N LEU A 139 21.58 -1.02 5.97
CA LEU A 139 22.43 -1.76 6.90
C LEU A 139 23.04 -3.01 6.25
N ARG A 140 22.24 -3.80 5.53
CA ARG A 140 22.74 -4.97 4.81
C ARG A 140 23.79 -4.59 3.77
N ASN A 141 23.52 -3.56 2.98
CA ASN A 141 24.46 -3.07 1.98
C ASN A 141 25.77 -2.61 2.61
N ASN A 142 25.71 -1.90 3.74
CA ASN A 142 26.89 -1.47 4.47
C ASN A 142 27.68 -2.66 5.05
N MET A 143 26.99 -3.65 5.57
CA MET A 143 27.62 -4.89 6.05
C MET A 143 28.31 -5.65 4.93
N GLU A 144 27.68 -5.78 3.77
CA GLU A 144 28.25 -6.41 2.60
C GLU A 144 29.52 -5.67 2.11
N LYS A 145 29.47 -4.34 2.09
CA LYS A 145 30.64 -3.51 1.74
C LYS A 145 31.77 -3.69 2.74
N LEU A 146 31.48 -3.69 4.03
CA LEU A 146 32.48 -3.92 5.07
C LEU A 146 33.10 -5.31 4.97
N ASN A 147 32.29 -6.34 4.74
CA ASN A 147 32.78 -7.69 4.53
C ASN A 147 33.63 -7.77 3.26
N TYR A 148 33.22 -7.14 2.18
CA TYR A 148 33.99 -7.10 0.94
C TYR A 148 35.34 -6.42 1.13
N MET A 149 35.40 -5.32 1.84
CA MET A 149 36.64 -4.62 2.18
C MET A 149 37.57 -5.47 3.04
N ALA A 150 37.02 -6.17 4.02
CA ALA A 150 37.78 -7.09 4.86
C ALA A 150 38.38 -8.25 4.05
N TYR A 151 37.60 -8.80 3.13
CA TYR A 151 38.08 -9.85 2.20
C TYR A 151 39.13 -9.33 1.26
N ARG A 152 39.05 -8.12 0.78
CA ARG A 152 39.98 -7.53 -0.17
C ARG A 152 41.30 -7.20 0.46
N ASP A 153 41.36 -6.78 1.70
CA ASP A 153 42.59 -6.64 2.48
C ASP A 153 43.29 -7.98 2.66
N GLY A 154 42.51 -9.06 2.76
CA GLY A 154 43.03 -10.43 2.77
C GLY A 154 43.64 -10.88 1.44
N LEU A 155 43.14 -10.37 0.31
CA LEU A 155 43.62 -10.74 -1.03
C LEU A 155 44.87 -9.99 -1.46
N THR A 156 45.20 -8.86 -0.87
CA THR A 156 46.41 -8.10 -1.16
C THR A 156 47.65 -8.63 -0.41
N GLY A 157 47.56 -9.84 0.09
CA GLY A 157 48.69 -10.60 0.56
C GLY A 157 48.61 -11.12 1.95
N LEU A 158 47.60 -10.82 2.70
CA LEU A 158 47.52 -11.32 4.06
C LEU A 158 46.07 -11.52 4.43
N TYR A 159 45.66 -12.79 4.50
CA TYR A 159 44.44 -13.13 5.19
C TYR A 159 44.44 -12.45 6.55
N ASN A 160 43.45 -11.66 6.82
CA ASN A 160 43.26 -11.09 8.15
C ASN A 160 42.99 -12.26 9.10
N ARG A 161 44.00 -12.64 9.90
CA ARG A 161 43.94 -13.78 10.83
C ARG A 161 42.93 -13.61 11.97
N ARG A 162 42.13 -12.58 11.95
CA ARG A 162 41.06 -12.35 12.92
C ARG A 162 39.76 -13.08 12.59
N TYR A 163 39.76 -13.87 11.55
CA TYR A 163 38.63 -14.71 11.17
C TYR A 163 38.97 -16.17 11.30
#